data_892f43f7c3c689bbbd9b8f49a12306b5
#
_entry.id   892f43f7c3c689bbbd9b8f49a12306b5
#
_cell.length_a   1.000
_cell.length_b   1.000
_cell.length_c   1.000
_cell.angle_alpha   90.00
_cell.angle_beta   90.00
_cell.angle_gamma   90.00
#
_symmetry.space_group_name_H-M   'P 1'
#
loop_
_entity.id
_entity.type
_entity.pdbx_description
1 polymer ?
#
loop_
_entity_poly.entity_id
_entity_poly.type
_entity_poly.pdbx_seq_one_letter_code
_entity_poly.pdbx_strand_id
1 'polypeptide(L)'
;MENEAVSKNFIEQIIEKDLAEGHCETVKTRFPPEPNGYLHIGHAKSILLNSGLAKKYGGEFNLRFDDTNPTKEKLEFVESIKEDVKWLGADWGDRLFFASNYFDQMYEAAIKLIKKGKAYVSDLSADEIREYRGTLTEPGKEDPYAKRSVEENLALFEEMKEGKCEDGSRVLRARIDMTSSNINMRDPILYRVAHMTHHNTGDKWCIYPMYDFAHPIEDAIEGITHSICTLEFEDHRPLYDWVVTELGYKTSPEGTPKQIEFAKLYLTNVVTGKRYIKRLVEEKIVDGWDDPRLVSIAALRRRGYTCLLYTSDA
;
A
#
# COMPACT_ATOMS: atom_id res chain seq x y z
N MET A 1 13.59 0.11 44.10
CA MET A 1 13.99 -0.12 42.70
C MET A 1 13.20 0.89 41.91
N GLU A 2 13.85 1.98 41.53
CA GLU A 2 13.23 2.98 40.63
C GLU A 2 12.97 2.27 39.29
N ASN A 3 11.71 2.26 38.86
CA ASN A 3 11.36 1.90 37.49
C ASN A 3 12.03 2.93 36.58
N GLU A 4 13.14 2.61 35.97
CA GLU A 4 13.65 3.35 34.83
C GLU A 4 12.52 3.39 33.79
N ALA A 5 11.96 4.56 33.56
CA ALA A 5 10.94 4.74 32.53
C ALA A 5 11.59 4.44 31.19
N VAL A 6 11.26 3.29 30.63
CA VAL A 6 11.72 2.89 29.29
C VAL A 6 11.31 3.99 28.32
N SER A 7 12.27 4.61 27.68
CA SER A 7 12.04 5.68 26.70
C SER A 7 11.15 5.15 25.58
N LYS A 8 9.96 5.76 25.39
CA LYS A 8 9.01 5.42 24.34
C LYS A 8 9.43 6.06 23.03
N ASN A 9 9.39 5.31 21.96
CA ASN A 9 9.59 5.88 20.64
C ASN A 9 8.38 6.75 20.22
N PHE A 10 8.53 7.55 19.16
CA PHE A 10 7.51 8.51 18.75
C PHE A 10 6.19 7.82 18.29
N ILE A 11 6.24 6.61 17.72
CA ILE A 11 5.04 5.87 17.31
C ILE A 11 4.26 5.42 18.55
N GLU A 12 4.95 4.92 19.57
CA GLU A 12 4.34 4.56 20.85
C GLU A 12 3.68 5.77 21.52
N GLN A 13 4.32 6.94 21.47
CA GLN A 13 3.74 8.18 21.99
C GLN A 13 2.46 8.58 21.25
N ILE A 14 2.42 8.41 19.92
CA ILE A 14 1.23 8.64 19.11
C ILE A 14 0.11 7.66 19.50
N ILE A 15 0.42 6.36 19.57
CA ILE A 15 -0.55 5.30 19.93
C ILE A 15 -1.15 5.58 21.31
N GLU A 16 -0.31 5.87 22.31
CA GLU A 16 -0.80 6.15 23.67
C GLU A 16 -1.67 7.40 23.76
N LYS A 17 -1.31 8.42 23.00
CA LYS A 17 -2.14 9.63 22.89
C LYS A 17 -3.50 9.29 22.25
N ASP A 18 -3.50 8.55 21.15
CA ASP A 18 -4.73 8.19 20.42
C ASP A 18 -5.66 7.32 21.28
N LEU A 19 -5.10 6.40 22.08
CA LEU A 19 -5.85 5.60 23.05
C LEU A 19 -6.40 6.47 24.21
N ALA A 20 -5.59 7.37 24.75
CA ALA A 20 -5.99 8.24 25.87
C ALA A 20 -7.06 9.26 25.46
N GLU A 21 -7.03 9.76 24.24
CA GLU A 21 -8.00 10.69 23.67
C GLU A 21 -9.26 9.99 23.10
N GLY A 22 -9.30 8.65 23.11
CA GLY A 22 -10.41 7.87 22.60
C GLY A 22 -10.55 7.90 21.08
N HIS A 23 -9.46 8.15 20.35
CA HIS A 23 -9.44 8.10 18.89
C HIS A 23 -9.54 6.67 18.37
N CYS A 24 -9.15 5.70 19.16
CA CYS A 24 -9.37 4.26 18.94
C CYS A 24 -9.45 3.55 20.30
N GLU A 25 -10.18 2.42 20.34
CA GLU A 25 -10.29 1.57 21.53
C GLU A 25 -9.19 0.50 21.55
N THR A 26 -8.74 0.05 20.39
CA THR A 26 -7.73 -0.98 20.21
C THR A 26 -6.71 -0.55 19.17
N VAL A 27 -5.51 -1.13 19.25
CA VAL A 27 -4.45 -0.90 18.25
C VAL A 27 -4.54 -1.98 17.18
N LYS A 28 -4.80 -1.59 15.94
CA LYS A 28 -4.80 -2.52 14.81
C LYS A 28 -3.83 -2.03 13.75
N THR A 29 -2.83 -2.88 13.48
CA THR A 29 -1.78 -2.62 12.49
C THR A 29 -1.79 -3.67 11.39
N ARG A 30 -1.03 -3.46 10.33
CA ARG A 30 -0.92 -4.42 9.23
C ARG A 30 0.45 -4.41 8.58
N PHE A 31 0.79 -5.52 7.92
CA PHE A 31 1.88 -5.60 6.95
C PHE A 31 1.27 -5.90 5.57
N PRO A 32 1.38 -4.97 4.58
CA PRO A 32 0.73 -5.11 3.27
C PRO A 32 1.75 -5.37 2.15
N PRO A 33 2.37 -6.56 2.06
CA PRO A 33 3.34 -6.83 0.99
C PRO A 33 2.67 -7.03 -0.37
N GLU A 34 3.27 -6.49 -1.44
CA GLU A 34 2.98 -6.95 -2.80
C GLU A 34 3.54 -8.36 -3.00
N PRO A 35 2.74 -9.34 -3.53
CA PRO A 35 3.23 -10.71 -3.79
C PRO A 35 4.03 -10.79 -5.10
N ASN A 36 5.08 -9.98 -5.22
CA ASN A 36 5.91 -9.80 -6.42
C ASN A 36 7.38 -10.17 -6.23
N GLY A 37 7.73 -10.84 -5.13
CA GLY A 37 9.09 -11.28 -4.81
C GLY A 37 9.27 -11.64 -3.35
N TYR A 38 10.43 -12.20 -3.04
CA TYR A 38 10.81 -12.57 -1.68
C TYR A 38 11.05 -11.35 -0.78
N LEU A 39 10.78 -11.51 0.51
CA LEU A 39 11.04 -10.48 1.49
C LEU A 39 12.55 -10.36 1.79
N HIS A 40 12.97 -9.16 2.15
CA HIS A 40 14.34 -8.88 2.58
C HIS A 40 14.33 -8.24 3.98
N ILE A 41 15.52 -8.04 4.57
CA ILE A 41 15.69 -7.52 5.93
C ILE A 41 14.96 -6.19 6.20
N GLY A 42 14.80 -5.34 5.18
CA GLY A 42 14.00 -4.11 5.32
C GLY A 42 12.52 -4.38 5.62
N HIS A 43 11.96 -5.46 5.06
CA HIS A 43 10.60 -5.90 5.37
C HIS A 43 10.52 -6.49 6.79
N ALA A 44 11.56 -7.19 7.25
CA ALA A 44 11.61 -7.72 8.61
C ALA A 44 11.40 -6.61 9.65
N LYS A 45 12.07 -5.46 9.48
CA LYS A 45 11.87 -4.29 10.36
C LYS A 45 10.39 -3.85 10.39
N SER A 46 9.73 -3.76 9.24
CA SER A 46 8.32 -3.36 9.16
C SER A 46 7.40 -4.40 9.82
N ILE A 47 7.64 -5.69 9.57
CA ILE A 47 6.86 -6.79 10.17
C ILE A 47 6.96 -6.75 11.70
N LEU A 48 8.18 -6.69 12.22
CA LEU A 48 8.44 -6.70 13.66
C LEU A 48 7.88 -5.45 14.35
N LEU A 49 7.99 -4.28 13.72
CA LEU A 49 7.44 -3.04 14.25
C LEU A 49 5.90 -3.13 14.34
N ASN A 50 5.23 -3.49 13.24
CA ASN A 50 3.76 -3.57 13.20
C ASN A 50 3.22 -4.65 14.14
N SER A 51 3.74 -5.88 14.07
CA SER A 51 3.30 -6.98 14.94
C SER A 51 3.69 -6.75 16.40
N GLY A 52 4.86 -6.18 16.65
CA GLY A 52 5.33 -5.84 18.00
C GLY A 52 4.47 -4.80 18.69
N LEU A 53 4.08 -3.73 17.98
CA LEU A 53 3.17 -2.71 18.50
C LEU A 53 1.78 -3.28 18.77
N ALA A 54 1.20 -4.04 17.84
CA ALA A 54 -0.07 -4.72 18.07
C ALA A 54 -0.01 -5.59 19.34
N LYS A 55 1.01 -6.42 19.46
CA LYS A 55 1.22 -7.27 20.64
C LYS A 55 1.39 -6.47 21.93
N LYS A 56 2.19 -5.41 21.90
CA LYS A 56 2.49 -4.56 23.07
C LYS A 56 1.23 -3.91 23.65
N TYR A 57 0.33 -3.47 22.79
CA TYR A 57 -0.90 -2.80 23.18
C TYR A 57 -2.12 -3.72 23.23
N GLY A 58 -1.92 -5.05 23.17
CA GLY A 58 -3.03 -6.03 23.23
C GLY A 58 -3.99 -5.95 22.06
N GLY A 59 -3.53 -5.43 20.93
CA GLY A 59 -4.31 -5.23 19.73
C GLY A 59 -4.13 -6.35 18.69
N GLU A 60 -4.39 -6.03 17.42
CA GLU A 60 -4.42 -6.98 16.31
C GLU A 60 -3.41 -6.62 15.21
N PHE A 61 -2.86 -7.66 14.58
CA PHE A 61 -1.97 -7.53 13.43
C PHE A 61 -2.57 -8.27 12.23
N ASN A 62 -2.74 -7.57 11.10
CA ASN A 62 -3.23 -8.13 9.84
C ASN A 62 -2.08 -8.40 8.87
N LEU A 63 -2.16 -9.51 8.14
CA LEU A 63 -1.35 -9.72 6.93
C LEU A 63 -2.27 -9.51 5.73
N ARG A 64 -2.02 -8.46 4.93
CA ARG A 64 -2.78 -8.16 3.71
C ARG A 64 -1.87 -8.16 2.51
N PHE A 65 -2.14 -9.00 1.54
CA PHE A 65 -1.46 -8.95 0.25
C PHE A 65 -2.03 -7.82 -0.60
N ASP A 66 -1.17 -6.85 -0.96
CA ASP A 66 -1.50 -5.84 -1.95
C ASP A 66 -1.35 -6.45 -3.35
N ASP A 67 -2.42 -7.08 -3.81
CA ASP A 67 -2.53 -7.72 -5.12
C ASP A 67 -3.34 -6.87 -6.10
N THR A 68 -3.12 -5.56 -6.10
CA THR A 68 -3.76 -4.61 -7.02
C THR A 68 -3.16 -4.61 -8.43
N ASN A 69 -1.99 -5.22 -8.62
CA ASN A 69 -1.27 -5.23 -9.88
C ASN A 69 -1.10 -6.63 -10.48
N PRO A 70 -2.01 -7.08 -11.38
CA PRO A 70 -2.02 -8.45 -11.92
C PRO A 70 -0.76 -8.84 -12.70
N THR A 71 0.09 -7.88 -13.08
CA THR A 71 1.25 -8.15 -13.95
C THR A 71 2.41 -8.85 -13.27
N LYS A 72 2.47 -8.86 -11.94
CA LYS A 72 3.69 -9.23 -11.18
C LYS A 72 3.47 -10.29 -10.11
N GLU A 73 2.23 -10.64 -9.85
CA GLU A 73 1.83 -11.44 -8.70
C GLU A 73 1.95 -12.94 -8.99
N LYS A 74 2.48 -13.68 -8.03
CA LYS A 74 2.61 -15.13 -8.10
C LYS A 74 2.30 -15.78 -6.76
N LEU A 75 1.58 -16.90 -6.80
CA LEU A 75 1.23 -17.70 -5.62
C LEU A 75 2.48 -18.16 -4.84
N GLU A 76 3.58 -18.44 -5.52
CA GLU A 76 4.88 -18.79 -4.91
C GLU A 76 5.32 -17.71 -3.90
N PHE A 77 5.17 -16.44 -4.26
CA PHE A 77 5.56 -15.34 -3.37
C PHE A 77 4.62 -15.18 -2.19
N VAL A 78 3.33 -15.45 -2.36
CA VAL A 78 2.35 -15.45 -1.27
C VAL A 78 2.76 -16.44 -0.19
N GLU A 79 3.07 -17.69 -0.57
CA GLU A 79 3.46 -18.73 0.40
C GLU A 79 4.81 -18.42 1.06
N SER A 80 5.80 -17.96 0.30
CA SER A 80 7.09 -17.55 0.85
C SER A 80 6.97 -16.39 1.86
N ILE A 81 6.14 -15.41 1.56
CA ILE A 81 5.89 -14.27 2.46
C ILE A 81 5.21 -14.72 3.76
N LYS A 82 4.22 -15.59 3.67
CA LYS A 82 3.54 -16.17 4.86
C LYS A 82 4.54 -16.93 5.74
N GLU A 83 5.42 -17.71 5.13
CA GLU A 83 6.46 -18.45 5.84
C GLU A 83 7.44 -17.50 6.55
N ASP A 84 7.91 -16.47 5.86
CA ASP A 84 8.84 -15.47 6.40
C ASP A 84 8.22 -14.67 7.57
N VAL A 85 6.96 -14.25 7.45
CA VAL A 85 6.25 -13.52 8.52
C VAL A 85 6.08 -14.40 9.76
N LYS A 86 5.70 -15.68 9.60
CA LYS A 86 5.62 -16.63 10.71
C LYS A 86 6.99 -16.90 11.34
N TRP A 87 8.01 -17.06 10.52
CA TRP A 87 9.37 -17.29 11.02
C TRP A 87 9.89 -16.13 11.87
N LEU A 88 9.50 -14.88 11.55
CA LEU A 88 9.79 -13.69 12.36
C LEU A 88 8.95 -13.62 13.66
N GLY A 89 8.06 -14.58 13.91
CA GLY A 89 7.24 -14.64 15.12
C GLY A 89 6.01 -13.75 15.08
N ALA A 90 5.69 -13.18 13.92
CA ALA A 90 4.44 -12.43 13.73
C ALA A 90 3.29 -13.39 13.39
N ASP A 91 2.17 -13.23 14.09
CA ASP A 91 0.97 -14.04 13.90
C ASP A 91 -0.22 -13.15 13.56
N TRP A 92 -0.85 -13.45 12.47
CA TRP A 92 -2.07 -12.76 12.01
C TRP A 92 -3.36 -13.54 12.35
N GLY A 93 -3.26 -14.77 12.89
CA GLY A 93 -4.43 -15.62 13.16
C GLY A 93 -5.23 -15.90 11.89
N ASP A 94 -6.50 -15.51 11.89
CA ASP A 94 -7.44 -15.58 10.75
C ASP A 94 -7.49 -14.29 9.91
N ARG A 95 -6.68 -13.27 10.26
CA ARG A 95 -6.65 -11.95 9.61
C ARG A 95 -5.70 -11.91 8.43
N LEU A 96 -5.91 -12.82 7.46
CA LEU A 96 -5.24 -12.86 6.16
C LEU A 96 -6.17 -12.28 5.10
N PHE A 97 -5.75 -11.22 4.45
CA PHE A 97 -6.54 -10.49 3.47
C PHE A 97 -5.80 -10.32 2.15
N PHE A 98 -6.56 -10.03 1.10
CA PHE A 98 -6.07 -9.64 -0.22
C PHE A 98 -6.78 -8.36 -0.65
N ALA A 99 -6.06 -7.42 -1.25
CA ALA A 99 -6.64 -6.20 -1.82
C ALA A 99 -7.76 -6.53 -2.80
N SER A 100 -7.59 -7.58 -3.59
CA SER A 100 -8.58 -8.06 -4.56
C SER A 100 -9.91 -8.52 -3.94
N ASN A 101 -9.96 -8.82 -2.65
CA ASN A 101 -11.21 -9.11 -1.95
C ASN A 101 -12.12 -7.87 -1.86
N TYR A 102 -11.55 -6.68 -2.00
CA TYR A 102 -12.23 -5.39 -1.84
C TYR A 102 -12.47 -4.66 -3.18
N PHE A 103 -12.19 -5.28 -4.33
CA PHE A 103 -12.34 -4.62 -5.64
C PHE A 103 -13.76 -4.11 -5.90
N ASP A 104 -14.78 -4.85 -5.47
CA ASP A 104 -16.17 -4.39 -5.58
C ASP A 104 -16.40 -3.11 -4.75
N GLN A 105 -15.92 -3.06 -3.49
CA GLN A 105 -16.03 -1.89 -2.62
C GLN A 105 -15.21 -0.70 -3.12
N MET A 106 -14.02 -0.96 -3.70
CA MET A 106 -13.20 0.09 -4.31
C MET A 106 -13.87 0.67 -5.55
N TYR A 107 -14.54 -0.15 -6.35
CA TYR A 107 -15.32 0.32 -7.50
C TYR A 107 -16.47 1.23 -7.06
N GLU A 108 -17.23 0.82 -6.04
CA GLU A 108 -18.30 1.64 -5.47
C GLU A 108 -17.77 2.94 -4.85
N ALA A 109 -16.60 2.89 -4.22
CA ALA A 109 -15.92 4.09 -3.70
C ALA A 109 -15.54 5.06 -4.85
N ALA A 110 -15.06 4.56 -5.97
CA ALA A 110 -14.77 5.37 -7.15
C ALA A 110 -16.04 6.02 -7.72
N ILE A 111 -17.14 5.27 -7.83
CA ILE A 111 -18.46 5.80 -8.22
C ILE A 111 -18.91 6.91 -7.28
N LYS A 112 -18.71 6.74 -5.96
CA LYS A 112 -19.04 7.75 -4.96
C LYS A 112 -18.24 9.04 -5.18
N LEU A 113 -16.94 8.95 -5.49
CA LEU A 113 -16.12 10.12 -5.81
C LEU A 113 -16.57 10.81 -7.11
N ILE A 114 -16.91 10.06 -8.15
CA ILE A 114 -17.45 10.63 -9.40
C ILE A 114 -18.75 11.39 -9.11
N LYS A 115 -19.69 10.78 -8.38
CA LYS A 115 -20.98 11.42 -7.99
C LYS A 115 -20.79 12.69 -7.17
N LYS A 116 -19.73 12.79 -6.38
CA LYS A 116 -19.35 14.00 -5.65
C LYS A 116 -18.62 15.03 -6.51
N GLY A 117 -18.34 14.75 -7.78
CA GLY A 117 -17.53 15.60 -8.65
C GLY A 117 -16.05 15.64 -8.24
N LYS A 118 -15.57 14.63 -7.48
CA LYS A 118 -14.21 14.50 -6.97
C LYS A 118 -13.34 13.54 -7.79
N ALA A 119 -13.87 12.95 -8.83
CA ALA A 119 -13.14 12.16 -9.80
C ALA A 119 -13.71 12.33 -11.19
N TYR A 120 -12.87 12.14 -12.20
CA TYR A 120 -13.23 12.25 -13.62
C TYR A 120 -12.42 11.27 -14.46
N VAL A 121 -12.99 10.85 -15.60
CA VAL A 121 -12.30 10.01 -16.58
C VAL A 121 -11.50 10.89 -17.52
N SER A 122 -10.24 10.55 -17.72
CA SER A 122 -9.32 11.22 -18.65
C SER A 122 -8.90 10.27 -19.76
N ASP A 123 -8.89 10.76 -21.00
CA ASP A 123 -8.41 10.04 -22.18
C ASP A 123 -6.95 10.40 -22.52
N LEU A 124 -6.25 11.11 -21.63
CA LEU A 124 -4.82 11.37 -21.79
C LEU A 124 -4.01 10.10 -21.63
N SER A 125 -3.02 9.91 -22.51
CA SER A 125 -2.00 8.87 -22.36
C SER A 125 -1.11 9.11 -21.13
N ALA A 126 -0.36 8.09 -20.74
CA ALA A 126 0.55 8.18 -19.59
C ALA A 126 1.61 9.29 -19.77
N ASP A 127 2.09 9.53 -21.00
CA ASP A 127 3.08 10.58 -21.30
C ASP A 127 2.46 11.97 -21.24
N GLU A 128 1.25 12.14 -21.79
CA GLU A 128 0.50 13.40 -21.68
C GLU A 128 0.14 13.71 -20.20
N ILE A 129 -0.31 12.73 -19.44
CA ILE A 129 -0.56 12.92 -17.99
C ILE A 129 0.71 13.39 -17.28
N ARG A 130 1.87 12.84 -17.64
CA ARG A 130 3.15 13.26 -17.05
C ARG A 130 3.48 14.70 -17.43
N GLU A 131 3.24 15.11 -18.67
CA GLU A 131 3.44 16.49 -19.13
C GLU A 131 2.45 17.43 -18.41
N TYR A 132 1.16 17.12 -18.40
CA TYR A 132 0.15 17.95 -17.74
C TYR A 132 0.38 18.09 -16.24
N ARG A 133 0.88 17.04 -15.58
CA ARG A 133 1.20 17.08 -14.14
C ARG A 133 2.32 18.06 -13.81
N GLY A 134 3.19 18.40 -14.76
CA GLY A 134 4.33 19.30 -14.56
C GLY A 134 5.46 18.66 -13.76
N THR A 135 6.29 19.49 -13.17
CA THR A 135 7.51 19.11 -12.43
C THR A 135 7.45 19.57 -10.97
N LEU A 136 8.48 19.29 -10.19
CA LEU A 136 8.57 19.81 -8.81
C LEU A 136 8.68 21.35 -8.76
N THR A 137 9.17 21.98 -9.82
CA THR A 137 9.36 23.44 -9.92
C THR A 137 8.32 24.13 -10.79
N GLU A 138 7.54 23.37 -11.56
CA GLU A 138 6.50 23.91 -12.44
C GLU A 138 5.16 23.32 -12.06
N PRO A 139 4.09 24.14 -11.92
CA PRO A 139 2.74 23.64 -11.61
C PRO A 139 2.21 22.80 -12.77
N GLY A 140 1.23 21.96 -12.47
CA GLY A 140 0.49 21.23 -13.49
C GLY A 140 -0.47 22.12 -14.26
N LYS A 141 -0.94 21.58 -15.38
CA LYS A 141 -1.99 22.20 -16.24
C LYS A 141 -3.30 21.45 -16.03
N GLU A 142 -4.42 22.15 -16.17
CA GLU A 142 -5.74 21.51 -16.10
C GLU A 142 -5.88 20.45 -17.21
N ASP A 143 -6.33 19.25 -16.83
CA ASP A 143 -6.65 18.19 -17.78
C ASP A 143 -7.85 18.62 -18.64
N PRO A 144 -7.81 18.50 -19.98
CA PRO A 144 -8.91 18.92 -20.85
C PRO A 144 -10.22 18.19 -20.57
N TYR A 145 -10.16 17.01 -19.99
CA TYR A 145 -11.31 16.18 -19.66
C TYR A 145 -11.86 16.43 -18.24
N ALA A 146 -11.20 17.25 -17.42
CA ALA A 146 -11.62 17.54 -16.05
C ALA A 146 -13.02 18.18 -15.94
N LYS A 147 -13.54 18.78 -17.04
CA LYS A 147 -14.84 19.46 -17.06
C LYS A 147 -16.01 18.59 -17.49
N ARG A 148 -15.81 17.30 -17.75
CA ARG A 148 -16.87 16.34 -18.06
C ARG A 148 -17.92 16.33 -16.94
N SER A 149 -19.20 16.15 -17.31
CA SER A 149 -20.29 16.04 -16.34
C SER A 149 -20.18 14.76 -15.51
N VAL A 150 -20.90 14.70 -14.39
CA VAL A 150 -20.95 13.50 -13.54
C VAL A 150 -21.52 12.32 -14.33
N GLU A 151 -22.58 12.55 -15.10
CA GLU A 151 -23.25 11.53 -15.92
C GLU A 151 -22.31 10.96 -16.99
N GLU A 152 -21.57 11.83 -17.68
CA GLU A 152 -20.57 11.43 -18.67
C GLU A 152 -19.46 10.60 -18.03
N ASN A 153 -18.92 11.05 -16.90
CA ASN A 153 -17.86 10.32 -16.18
C ASN A 153 -18.33 8.95 -15.69
N LEU A 154 -19.58 8.83 -15.20
CA LEU A 154 -20.15 7.54 -14.80
C LEU A 154 -20.28 6.59 -16.00
N ALA A 155 -20.78 7.05 -17.14
CA ALA A 155 -20.91 6.24 -18.34
C ALA A 155 -19.53 5.76 -18.85
N LEU A 156 -18.55 6.66 -18.90
CA LEU A 156 -17.20 6.33 -19.34
C LEU A 156 -16.49 5.36 -18.37
N PHE A 157 -16.69 5.50 -17.07
CA PHE A 157 -16.11 4.58 -16.08
C PHE A 157 -16.75 3.19 -16.14
N GLU A 158 -18.05 3.11 -16.47
CA GLU A 158 -18.73 1.85 -16.75
C GLU A 158 -18.17 1.18 -18.02
N GLU A 159 -17.97 1.93 -19.11
CA GLU A 159 -17.31 1.42 -20.32
C GLU A 159 -15.92 0.85 -20.04
N MET A 160 -15.15 1.51 -19.17
CA MET A 160 -13.83 0.99 -18.74
C MET A 160 -13.99 -0.38 -18.05
N LYS A 161 -14.96 -0.52 -17.13
CA LYS A 161 -15.21 -1.77 -16.40
C LYS A 161 -15.71 -2.90 -17.31
N GLU A 162 -16.52 -2.56 -18.32
CA GLU A 162 -17.05 -3.52 -19.29
C GLU A 162 -16.03 -3.98 -20.33
N GLY A 163 -14.78 -3.48 -20.27
CA GLY A 163 -13.71 -3.86 -21.19
C GLY A 163 -13.84 -3.25 -22.59
N LYS A 164 -14.58 -2.16 -22.74
CA LYS A 164 -14.77 -1.47 -24.02
C LYS A 164 -13.61 -0.53 -24.38
N CYS A 165 -12.62 -0.41 -23.51
CA CYS A 165 -11.48 0.49 -23.66
C CYS A 165 -10.19 -0.29 -23.79
N GLU A 166 -9.27 0.16 -24.65
CA GLU A 166 -7.94 -0.43 -24.77
C GLU A 166 -7.06 -0.11 -23.56
N ASP A 167 -6.04 -0.94 -23.29
CA ASP A 167 -5.08 -0.71 -22.23
C ASP A 167 -4.40 0.66 -22.39
N GLY A 168 -4.41 1.44 -21.31
CA GLY A 168 -3.80 2.76 -21.28
C GLY A 168 -4.55 3.87 -22.05
N SER A 169 -5.71 3.57 -22.65
CA SER A 169 -6.50 4.56 -23.39
C SER A 169 -7.30 5.52 -22.48
N ARG A 170 -7.64 5.05 -21.28
CA ARG A 170 -8.41 5.80 -20.28
C ARG A 170 -7.95 5.51 -18.86
N VAL A 171 -8.06 6.51 -18.01
CA VAL A 171 -7.83 6.40 -16.56
C VAL A 171 -8.89 7.18 -15.80
N LEU A 172 -9.22 6.75 -14.58
CA LEU A 172 -9.96 7.56 -13.63
C LEU A 172 -8.96 8.38 -12.81
N ARG A 173 -9.13 9.69 -12.74
CA ARG A 173 -8.30 10.61 -11.96
C ARG A 173 -9.10 11.25 -10.83
N ALA A 174 -8.45 11.48 -9.69
CA ALA A 174 -9.00 12.36 -8.66
C ALA A 174 -9.03 13.81 -9.17
N ARG A 175 -9.96 14.61 -8.66
CA ARG A 175 -9.99 16.06 -8.87
C ARG A 175 -9.61 16.74 -7.57
N ILE A 176 -8.37 17.19 -7.47
CA ILE A 176 -7.80 17.80 -6.25
C ILE A 176 -7.24 19.19 -6.54
N ASP A 177 -5.97 19.28 -6.97
CA ASP A 177 -5.30 20.55 -7.23
C ASP A 177 -4.06 20.35 -8.11
N MET A 178 -4.18 20.75 -9.39
CA MET A 178 -3.08 20.66 -10.35
C MET A 178 -1.93 21.63 -10.06
N THR A 179 -2.11 22.59 -9.14
CA THR A 179 -1.08 23.56 -8.75
C THR A 179 -0.37 23.20 -7.46
N SER A 180 -0.76 22.11 -6.80
CA SER A 180 -0.17 21.67 -5.54
C SER A 180 1.34 21.53 -5.63
N SER A 181 2.07 21.94 -4.58
CA SER A 181 3.50 21.68 -4.44
C SER A 181 3.81 20.18 -4.31
N ASN A 182 2.89 19.40 -3.73
CA ASN A 182 2.97 17.96 -3.69
C ASN A 182 2.43 17.37 -4.99
N ILE A 183 3.33 16.76 -5.77
CA ILE A 183 3.00 16.20 -7.10
C ILE A 183 2.00 15.05 -7.03
N ASN A 184 1.91 14.35 -5.89
CA ASN A 184 0.94 13.27 -5.66
C ASN A 184 -0.49 13.79 -5.48
N MET A 185 -0.66 15.10 -5.24
CA MET A 185 -1.97 15.77 -5.14
C MET A 185 -2.44 16.39 -6.46
N ARG A 186 -1.64 16.30 -7.53
CA ARG A 186 -1.98 16.86 -8.85
C ARG A 186 -2.83 15.88 -9.65
N ASP A 187 -4.08 15.78 -9.31
CA ASP A 187 -5.07 14.90 -9.93
C ASP A 187 -4.53 13.48 -10.21
N PRO A 188 -4.17 12.73 -9.16
CA PRO A 188 -3.57 11.41 -9.31
C PRO A 188 -4.53 10.42 -9.96
N ILE A 189 -3.95 9.40 -10.61
CA ILE A 189 -4.71 8.29 -11.19
C ILE A 189 -5.24 7.40 -10.06
N LEU A 190 -6.54 7.11 -10.09
CA LEU A 190 -7.22 6.21 -9.15
C LEU A 190 -7.42 4.81 -9.74
N TYR A 191 -7.77 4.73 -11.04
CA TYR A 191 -7.96 3.47 -11.79
C TYR A 191 -7.32 3.54 -13.16
N ARG A 192 -6.84 2.38 -13.62
CA ARG A 192 -6.32 2.17 -14.99
C ARG A 192 -7.01 0.98 -15.66
N VAL A 193 -7.05 0.98 -16.98
CA VAL A 193 -7.46 -0.16 -17.80
C VAL A 193 -6.26 -1.10 -17.98
N ALA A 194 -6.47 -2.39 -17.74
CA ALA A 194 -5.49 -3.44 -18.00
C ALA A 194 -6.22 -4.78 -18.20
N HIS A 195 -6.21 -5.31 -19.42
CA HIS A 195 -6.81 -6.62 -19.77
C HIS A 195 -5.84 -7.75 -19.42
N MET A 196 -5.90 -8.17 -18.17
CA MET A 196 -5.02 -9.21 -17.63
C MET A 196 -5.78 -10.11 -16.68
N THR A 197 -5.51 -11.42 -16.76
CA THR A 197 -6.02 -12.39 -15.78
C THR A 197 -5.36 -12.17 -14.43
N HIS A 198 -6.16 -11.94 -13.40
CA HIS A 198 -5.71 -11.74 -12.03
C HIS A 198 -5.67 -13.09 -11.29
N HIS A 199 -4.62 -13.32 -10.48
CA HIS A 199 -4.40 -14.60 -9.80
C HIS A 199 -5.54 -15.03 -8.88
N ASN A 200 -6.28 -14.08 -8.30
CA ASN A 200 -7.37 -14.34 -7.34
C ASN A 200 -8.78 -14.12 -7.94
N THR A 201 -8.95 -13.11 -8.80
CA THR A 201 -10.27 -12.77 -9.37
C THR A 201 -10.48 -13.23 -10.81
N GLY A 202 -9.45 -13.84 -11.44
CA GLY A 202 -9.52 -14.28 -12.85
C GLY A 202 -9.75 -13.10 -13.79
N ASP A 203 -10.66 -13.25 -14.73
CA ASP A 203 -10.98 -12.27 -15.76
C ASP A 203 -12.20 -11.39 -15.38
N LYS A 204 -12.59 -11.36 -14.10
CA LYS A 204 -13.72 -10.55 -13.62
C LYS A 204 -13.49 -9.05 -13.84
N TRP A 205 -12.24 -8.61 -13.76
CA TRP A 205 -11.86 -7.20 -13.82
C TRP A 205 -10.90 -6.93 -14.97
N CYS A 206 -11.10 -5.81 -15.66
CA CYS A 206 -10.18 -5.24 -16.65
C CYS A 206 -9.79 -3.79 -16.29
N ILE A 207 -10.22 -3.33 -15.12
CA ILE A 207 -9.76 -2.08 -14.51
C ILE A 207 -9.23 -2.39 -13.11
N TYR A 208 -8.13 -1.74 -12.74
CA TYR A 208 -7.47 -1.99 -11.47
C TYR A 208 -7.20 -0.68 -10.73
N PRO A 209 -7.45 -0.64 -9.41
CA PRO A 209 -7.16 0.54 -8.60
C PRO A 209 -5.64 0.76 -8.51
N MET A 210 -5.24 2.01 -8.40
CA MET A 210 -3.85 2.35 -8.07
C MET A 210 -3.64 2.24 -6.55
N TYR A 211 -2.40 1.95 -6.15
CA TYR A 211 -2.00 1.78 -4.76
C TYR A 211 -2.53 2.88 -3.83
N ASP A 212 -2.32 4.16 -4.21
CA ASP A 212 -2.70 5.31 -3.36
C ASP A 212 -4.22 5.45 -3.16
N PHE A 213 -5.02 4.81 -4.01
CA PHE A 213 -6.47 4.76 -3.85
C PHE A 213 -6.92 3.52 -3.08
N ALA A 214 -6.34 2.37 -3.37
CA ALA A 214 -6.70 1.09 -2.76
C ALA A 214 -6.34 1.06 -1.27
N HIS A 215 -5.10 1.39 -0.94
CA HIS A 215 -4.52 1.30 0.39
C HIS A 215 -5.33 1.98 1.52
N PRO A 216 -5.75 3.27 1.42
CA PRO A 216 -6.58 3.88 2.46
C PRO A 216 -7.97 3.24 2.60
N ILE A 217 -8.55 2.72 1.51
CA ILE A 217 -9.84 2.03 1.52
C ILE A 217 -9.73 0.70 2.25
N GLU A 218 -8.70 -0.08 1.94
CA GLU A 218 -8.40 -1.35 2.60
C GLU A 218 -8.19 -1.16 4.10
N ASP A 219 -7.36 -0.18 4.49
CA ASP A 219 -7.11 0.13 5.89
C ASP A 219 -8.42 0.49 6.62
N ALA A 220 -9.30 1.25 5.97
CA ALA A 220 -10.60 1.63 6.54
C ALA A 220 -11.55 0.43 6.68
N ILE A 221 -11.63 -0.44 5.67
CA ILE A 221 -12.49 -1.64 5.69
C ILE A 221 -12.04 -2.63 6.77
N GLU A 222 -10.72 -2.82 6.92
CA GLU A 222 -10.13 -3.70 7.91
C GLU A 222 -10.11 -3.10 9.33
N GLY A 223 -10.50 -1.84 9.49
CA GLY A 223 -10.47 -1.13 10.77
C GLY A 223 -9.04 -0.90 11.29
N ILE A 224 -8.05 -0.74 10.40
CA ILE A 224 -6.69 -0.39 10.77
C ILE A 224 -6.69 0.97 11.46
N THR A 225 -6.10 1.06 12.64
CA THR A 225 -6.02 2.30 13.40
C THR A 225 -4.72 3.06 13.10
N HIS A 226 -3.60 2.33 13.03
CA HIS A 226 -2.28 2.89 12.80
C HIS A 226 -1.66 2.22 11.57
N SER A 227 -1.69 2.94 10.47
CA SER A 227 -1.17 2.55 9.15
C SER A 227 0.32 2.89 9.08
N ILE A 228 1.17 2.01 9.63
CA ILE A 228 2.60 2.29 9.78
C ILE A 228 3.35 1.84 8.53
N CYS A 229 4.11 2.75 7.91
CA CYS A 229 4.85 2.53 6.67
C CYS A 229 6.23 3.19 6.69
N THR A 230 7.03 3.00 5.65
CA THR A 230 8.35 3.64 5.53
C THR A 230 8.25 5.08 5.08
N LEU A 231 9.24 5.91 5.42
CA LEU A 231 9.30 7.35 5.15
C LEU A 231 9.15 7.72 3.66
N GLU A 232 9.37 6.79 2.76
CA GLU A 232 9.16 7.00 1.31
C GLU A 232 7.70 7.29 0.94
N PHE A 233 6.75 7.03 1.85
CA PHE A 233 5.32 7.31 1.68
C PHE A 233 4.87 8.62 2.35
N GLU A 234 5.77 9.42 2.91
CA GLU A 234 5.41 10.69 3.56
C GLU A 234 4.68 11.64 2.61
N ASP A 235 5.18 11.79 1.39
CA ASP A 235 4.55 12.61 0.36
C ASP A 235 3.20 12.05 -0.15
N HIS A 236 2.90 10.78 0.13
CA HIS A 236 1.63 10.13 -0.22
C HIS A 236 0.55 10.33 0.87
N ARG A 237 0.92 10.65 2.12
CA ARG A 237 -0.01 10.82 3.24
C ARG A 237 -1.13 11.83 2.97
N PRO A 238 -0.90 13.00 2.35
CA PRO A 238 -1.98 13.92 2.02
C PRO A 238 -3.05 13.31 1.11
N LEU A 239 -2.65 12.43 0.18
CA LEU A 239 -3.58 11.71 -0.70
C LEU A 239 -4.34 10.62 0.07
N TYR A 240 -3.65 9.89 0.95
CA TYR A 240 -4.28 8.94 1.87
C TYR A 240 -5.38 9.62 2.70
N ASP A 241 -5.07 10.73 3.35
CA ASP A 241 -6.02 11.51 4.16
C ASP A 241 -7.18 12.06 3.32
N TRP A 242 -6.92 12.47 2.08
CA TRP A 242 -7.94 12.95 1.16
C TRP A 242 -8.93 11.83 0.81
N VAL A 243 -8.44 10.63 0.45
CA VAL A 243 -9.30 9.48 0.13
C VAL A 243 -10.18 9.11 1.33
N VAL A 244 -9.59 8.95 2.50
CA VAL A 244 -10.31 8.64 3.76
C VAL A 244 -11.39 9.68 4.05
N THR A 245 -11.06 10.96 3.88
CA THR A 245 -11.97 12.08 4.15
C THR A 245 -13.11 12.15 3.15
N GLU A 246 -12.81 12.08 1.84
CA GLU A 246 -13.81 12.21 0.80
C GLU A 246 -14.77 11.01 0.76
N LEU A 247 -14.31 9.83 1.12
CA LEU A 247 -15.16 8.64 1.25
C LEU A 247 -15.94 8.59 2.56
N GLY A 248 -15.62 9.46 3.51
CA GLY A 248 -16.34 9.57 4.78
C GLY A 248 -15.91 8.55 5.83
N TYR A 249 -14.76 7.91 5.66
CA TYR A 249 -14.24 6.95 6.65
C TYR A 249 -13.79 7.61 7.95
N LYS A 250 -13.55 8.94 7.95
CA LYS A 250 -13.21 9.72 9.15
C LYS A 250 -14.29 9.79 10.23
N THR A 251 -15.50 9.38 9.92
CA THR A 251 -16.64 9.42 10.84
C THR A 251 -16.98 8.05 11.43
N SER A 252 -16.14 7.04 11.20
CA SER A 252 -16.33 5.69 11.73
C SER A 252 -16.07 5.67 13.25
N PRO A 253 -16.95 5.06 14.06
CA PRO A 253 -16.70 4.88 15.49
C PRO A 253 -15.54 3.91 15.80
N GLU A 254 -15.09 3.14 14.81
CA GLU A 254 -13.98 2.18 14.94
C GLU A 254 -12.60 2.82 14.74
N GLY A 255 -12.54 4.13 14.65
CA GLY A 255 -11.33 4.89 14.44
C GLY A 255 -11.04 5.20 12.97
N THR A 256 -10.39 6.32 12.76
CA THR A 256 -9.92 6.73 11.44
C THR A 256 -8.54 6.12 11.22
N PRO A 257 -8.28 5.40 10.13
CA PRO A 257 -6.93 4.95 9.84
C PRO A 257 -6.00 6.15 9.71
N LYS A 258 -4.84 6.07 10.38
CA LYS A 258 -3.86 7.16 10.44
C LYS A 258 -2.53 6.67 9.90
N GLN A 259 -2.07 7.26 8.81
CA GLN A 259 -0.76 6.91 8.25
C GLN A 259 0.37 7.53 9.08
N ILE A 260 1.37 6.72 9.44
CA ILE A 260 2.52 7.10 10.24
C ILE A 260 3.77 6.52 9.57
N GLU A 261 4.78 7.34 9.32
CA GLU A 261 5.99 6.92 8.65
C GLU A 261 7.15 6.76 9.62
N PHE A 262 7.99 5.76 9.37
CA PHE A 262 9.24 5.51 10.10
C PHE A 262 10.44 5.40 9.15
N ALA A 263 11.64 5.61 9.70
CA ALA A 263 12.87 5.62 8.92
C ALA A 263 13.14 4.24 8.27
N LYS A 264 13.42 4.25 6.96
CA LYS A 264 13.85 3.08 6.20
C LYS A 264 15.17 2.53 6.73
N LEU A 265 15.32 1.21 6.72
CA LEU A 265 16.58 0.57 7.01
C LEU A 265 17.54 0.68 5.81
N TYR A 266 18.66 1.33 6.00
CA TYR A 266 19.75 1.39 5.02
C TYR A 266 20.86 0.45 5.42
N LEU A 267 21.30 -0.36 4.47
CA LEU A 267 22.43 -1.28 4.64
C LEU A 267 23.58 -0.84 3.73
N THR A 268 24.78 -0.81 4.27
CA THR A 268 25.99 -0.54 3.49
C THR A 268 26.46 -1.79 2.76
N ASN A 269 26.97 -1.63 1.55
CA ASN A 269 27.53 -2.71 0.71
C ASN A 269 26.55 -3.85 0.41
N VAL A 270 25.25 -3.58 0.39
CA VAL A 270 24.21 -4.58 0.16
C VAL A 270 23.19 -4.08 -0.88
N VAL A 271 22.86 -4.94 -1.82
CA VAL A 271 21.81 -4.69 -2.80
C VAL A 271 20.49 -5.28 -2.29
N THR A 272 19.51 -4.41 -1.99
CA THR A 272 18.17 -4.79 -1.54
C THR A 272 17.11 -4.69 -2.64
N GLY A 273 17.45 -4.05 -3.77
CA GLY A 273 16.49 -3.82 -4.85
C GLY A 273 16.07 -5.12 -5.55
N LYS A 274 14.78 -5.47 -5.50
CA LYS A 274 14.21 -6.69 -6.09
C LYS A 274 14.64 -6.89 -7.55
N ARG A 275 14.72 -5.82 -8.36
CA ARG A 275 15.12 -5.87 -9.76
C ARG A 275 16.53 -6.42 -9.95
N TYR A 276 17.46 -6.05 -9.10
CA TYR A 276 18.86 -6.51 -9.16
C TYR A 276 18.98 -7.95 -8.67
N ILE A 277 18.30 -8.30 -7.58
CA ILE A 277 18.28 -9.67 -7.06
C ILE A 277 17.67 -10.63 -8.08
N LYS A 278 16.54 -10.25 -8.69
CA LYS A 278 15.90 -11.03 -9.75
C LYS A 278 16.85 -11.31 -10.90
N ARG A 279 17.62 -10.32 -11.34
CA ARG A 279 18.62 -10.47 -12.39
C ARG A 279 19.72 -11.45 -11.99
N LEU A 280 20.21 -11.39 -10.74
CA LEU A 280 21.23 -12.34 -10.25
C LEU A 280 20.74 -13.79 -10.28
N VAL A 281 19.46 -14.00 -9.96
CA VAL A 281 18.82 -15.33 -10.01
C VAL A 281 18.61 -15.79 -11.47
N GLU A 282 18.11 -14.92 -12.35
CA GLU A 282 17.85 -15.24 -13.76
C GLU A 282 19.14 -15.53 -14.54
N GLU A 283 20.22 -14.77 -14.27
CA GLU A 283 21.55 -14.97 -14.85
C GLU A 283 22.33 -16.14 -14.18
N LYS A 284 21.72 -16.84 -13.20
CA LYS A 284 22.33 -17.96 -12.44
C LYS A 284 23.65 -17.58 -11.75
N ILE A 285 23.82 -16.33 -11.38
CA ILE A 285 24.96 -15.86 -10.56
C ILE A 285 24.81 -16.35 -9.12
N VAL A 286 23.54 -16.47 -8.67
CA VAL A 286 23.14 -17.09 -7.41
C VAL A 286 22.19 -18.25 -7.67
N ASP A 287 22.14 -19.23 -6.76
CA ASP A 287 21.37 -20.47 -6.94
C ASP A 287 19.85 -20.26 -6.84
N GLY A 288 19.43 -19.20 -6.17
CA GLY A 288 18.02 -18.87 -5.98
C GLY A 288 17.83 -17.68 -5.04
N TRP A 289 16.60 -17.36 -4.70
CA TRP A 289 16.27 -16.27 -3.80
C TRP A 289 16.68 -16.52 -2.34
N ASP A 290 16.92 -17.74 -1.96
CA ASP A 290 17.42 -18.19 -0.67
C ASP A 290 18.95 -18.37 -0.63
N ASP A 291 19.66 -17.99 -1.70
CA ASP A 291 21.12 -18.07 -1.75
C ASP A 291 21.75 -17.30 -0.57
N PRO A 292 22.64 -17.94 0.20
CA PRO A 292 23.24 -17.33 1.40
C PRO A 292 23.96 -16.01 1.16
N ARG A 293 24.30 -15.68 -0.08
CA ARG A 293 24.94 -14.39 -0.45
C ARG A 293 23.95 -13.24 -0.52
N LEU A 294 22.64 -13.53 -0.55
CA LEU A 294 21.57 -12.53 -0.61
C LEU A 294 21.14 -12.07 0.80
N VAL A 295 20.32 -11.03 0.83
CA VAL A 295 19.72 -10.45 2.05
C VAL A 295 18.22 -10.66 2.15
N SER A 296 17.70 -11.63 1.40
CA SER A 296 16.34 -12.10 1.60
C SER A 296 16.20 -12.76 2.98
N ILE A 297 15.02 -12.73 3.57
CA ILE A 297 14.75 -13.40 4.84
C ILE A 297 15.03 -14.90 4.70
N ALA A 298 14.64 -15.51 3.58
CA ALA A 298 14.94 -16.90 3.27
C ALA A 298 16.44 -17.20 3.25
N ALA A 299 17.28 -16.33 2.67
CA ALA A 299 18.74 -16.47 2.67
C ALA A 299 19.35 -16.33 4.06
N LEU A 300 18.86 -15.40 4.85
CA LEU A 300 19.32 -15.20 6.22
C LEU A 300 18.96 -16.42 7.10
N ARG A 301 17.74 -16.96 6.94
CA ARG A 301 17.30 -18.19 7.61
C ARG A 301 18.19 -19.37 7.21
N ARG A 302 18.50 -19.55 5.91
CA ARG A 302 19.40 -20.59 5.42
C ARG A 302 20.82 -20.48 5.97
N ARG A 303 21.30 -19.26 6.26
CA ARG A 303 22.59 -19.03 6.94
C ARG A 303 22.58 -19.35 8.44
N GLY A 304 21.44 -19.73 9.01
CA GLY A 304 21.30 -20.07 10.43
C GLY A 304 21.02 -18.86 11.34
N TYR A 305 20.67 -17.70 10.79
CA TYR A 305 20.20 -16.60 11.62
C TYR A 305 18.88 -17.01 12.30
N THR A 306 18.75 -16.68 13.57
CA THR A 306 17.52 -16.92 14.34
C THR A 306 16.64 -15.68 14.34
N CYS A 307 15.32 -15.87 14.47
CA CYS A 307 14.39 -14.74 14.59
C CYS A 307 14.72 -13.82 15.77
N LEU A 308 15.24 -14.36 16.86
CA LEU A 308 15.65 -13.61 18.06
C LEU A 308 16.69 -12.51 17.77
N LEU A 309 17.54 -12.71 16.77
CA LEU A 309 18.53 -11.71 16.39
C LEU A 309 17.91 -10.42 15.82
N TYR A 310 16.69 -10.52 15.29
CA TYR A 310 15.94 -9.37 14.73
C TYR A 310 15.00 -8.73 15.73
N THR A 311 14.73 -9.39 16.86
CA THR A 311 13.77 -8.94 17.89
C THR A 311 14.45 -8.31 19.10
N SER A 312 15.76 -8.45 19.25
CA SER A 312 16.44 -8.04 20.48
C SER A 312 16.71 -6.55 20.62
N ASP A 313 16.59 -5.74 19.54
CA ASP A 313 16.85 -4.29 19.55
C ASP A 313 16.01 -3.50 18.52
N ALA A 314 14.79 -3.92 18.24
CA ALA A 314 13.90 -3.20 17.34
C ALA A 314 13.01 -2.21 18.09
#